data_c21bca0d48afc487f6837867b3f69b1d
#
_entry.id   c21bca0d48afc487f6837867b3f69b1d
#
_cell.length_a   1.000
_cell.length_b   1.000
_cell.length_c   1.000
_cell.angle_alpha   90.00
_cell.angle_beta   90.00
_cell.angle_gamma   90.00
#
_symmetry.space_group_name_H-M   'P 1'
#
loop_
_entity.id
_entity.type
_entity.pdbx_description
1 polymer ?
#
loop_
_entity_poly.entity_id
_entity_poly.type
_entity_poly.pdbx_seq_one_letter_code
_entity_poly.pdbx_strand_id
1 'polypeptide(L)'
;MESIRIAEDLEIHFPDSILEIQVHRGQFSAVVAQETILEMCQFLQEKHKMNHLNCLTGVDNLTRKGKHFERFEVIYQLYSIEHRVGLRLKAQIKDTENPSIDSITSLWTGADWLEREVFDMFGISFNKHPNLQRILTPKGFEGHPLRKEYKLRGDTEWSGFTELKEKVNQLKQFDFYSAQEGTQSND
;
A
#
# COMPACT_ATOMS: atom_id res chain seq x y z
N MET A 1 12.41 -1.07 -24.43
CA MET A 1 13.72 -0.41 -24.49
C MET A 1 13.87 0.70 -23.44
N GLU A 2 12.87 1.54 -23.25
CA GLU A 2 12.97 2.68 -22.31
C GLU A 2 13.02 2.26 -20.84
N SER A 3 12.21 1.29 -20.42
CA SER A 3 12.24 0.76 -19.04
C SER A 3 13.58 0.13 -18.62
N ILE A 4 14.32 -0.43 -19.58
CA ILE A 4 15.67 -0.98 -19.34
C ILE A 4 16.63 0.15 -19.01
N ARG A 5 16.60 1.21 -19.80
CA ARG A 5 17.45 2.39 -19.57
C ARG A 5 17.20 3.05 -18.22
N ILE A 6 15.94 3.09 -17.80
CA ILE A 6 15.58 3.61 -16.48
C ILE A 6 16.17 2.74 -15.36
N ALA A 7 16.11 1.41 -15.52
CA ALA A 7 16.69 0.48 -14.57
C ALA A 7 18.23 0.58 -14.51
N GLU A 8 18.88 0.69 -15.67
CA GLU A 8 20.33 0.90 -15.78
C GLU A 8 20.75 2.25 -15.14
N ASP A 9 19.99 3.31 -15.37
CA ASP A 9 20.23 4.62 -14.76
C ASP A 9 20.09 4.56 -13.22
N LEU A 10 19.14 3.78 -12.72
CA LEU A 10 19.00 3.55 -11.26
C LEU A 10 20.22 2.82 -10.70
N GLU A 11 20.70 1.77 -11.37
CA GLU A 11 21.89 1.03 -10.92
C GLU A 11 23.14 1.93 -10.89
N ILE A 12 23.28 2.84 -11.83
CA ILE A 12 24.39 3.79 -11.89
C ILE A 12 24.32 4.81 -10.74
N HIS A 13 23.13 5.30 -10.40
CA HIS A 13 22.98 6.35 -9.39
C HIS A 13 22.84 5.80 -7.96
N PHE A 14 22.35 4.59 -7.80
CA PHE A 14 22.11 3.94 -6.50
C PHE A 14 22.70 2.52 -6.43
N PRO A 15 24.01 2.34 -6.73
CA PRO A 15 24.61 1.02 -6.89
C PRO A 15 24.48 0.14 -5.62
N ASP A 16 24.57 0.75 -4.44
CA ASP A 16 24.49 0.04 -3.15
C ASP A 16 23.05 -0.24 -2.69
N SER A 17 22.08 0.36 -3.33
CA SER A 17 20.67 0.29 -2.91
C SER A 17 19.81 -0.56 -3.84
N ILE A 18 20.27 -0.86 -5.05
CA ILE A 18 19.59 -1.80 -5.96
C ILE A 18 20.05 -3.21 -5.62
N LEU A 19 19.14 -4.02 -5.13
CA LEU A 19 19.43 -5.40 -4.73
C LEU A 19 19.28 -6.38 -5.91
N GLU A 20 18.29 -6.15 -6.76
CA GLU A 20 17.98 -7.00 -7.91
C GLU A 20 17.10 -6.24 -8.92
N ILE A 21 17.35 -6.44 -10.21
CA ILE A 21 16.43 -6.05 -11.27
C ILE A 21 15.74 -7.29 -11.81
N GLN A 22 14.41 -7.27 -11.81
CA GLN A 22 13.56 -8.37 -12.26
C GLN A 22 12.76 -7.96 -13.49
N VAL A 23 12.73 -8.83 -14.49
CA VAL A 23 11.90 -8.65 -15.69
C VAL A 23 10.92 -9.81 -15.77
N HIS A 24 9.64 -9.50 -15.74
CA HIS A 24 8.58 -10.50 -15.88
C HIS A 24 7.49 -9.99 -16.83
N ARG A 25 7.23 -10.76 -17.90
CA ARG A 25 6.20 -10.43 -18.91
C ARG A 25 6.33 -9.00 -19.47
N GLY A 26 7.57 -8.54 -19.70
CA GLY A 26 7.85 -7.20 -20.20
C GLY A 26 7.70 -6.06 -19.16
N GLN A 27 7.39 -6.37 -17.91
CA GLN A 27 7.37 -5.41 -16.81
C GLN A 27 8.69 -5.45 -16.05
N PHE A 28 9.23 -4.28 -15.78
CA PHE A 28 10.45 -4.09 -15.03
C PHE A 28 10.16 -3.81 -13.57
N SER A 29 10.92 -4.45 -12.69
CA SER A 29 10.84 -4.22 -11.24
C SER A 29 12.26 -4.13 -10.70
N ALA A 30 12.52 -3.15 -9.85
CA ALA A 30 13.74 -3.05 -9.06
C ALA A 30 13.44 -3.39 -7.60
N VAL A 31 14.15 -4.38 -7.06
CA VAL A 31 14.18 -4.67 -5.63
C VAL A 31 15.20 -3.74 -5.01
N VAL A 32 14.78 -2.95 -4.03
CA VAL A 32 15.59 -1.85 -3.49
C VAL A 32 15.62 -1.87 -1.97
N ALA A 33 16.68 -1.29 -1.41
CA ALA A 33 16.80 -1.06 0.02
C ALA A 33 15.86 0.09 0.43
N GLN A 34 15.26 -0.01 1.62
CA GLN A 34 14.28 0.98 2.12
C GLN A 34 14.86 2.37 2.35
N GLU A 35 16.16 2.44 2.66
CA GLU A 35 16.82 3.65 3.14
C GLU A 35 16.86 4.78 2.10
N THR A 36 16.85 4.44 0.82
CA THR A 36 16.98 5.39 -0.30
C THR A 36 15.70 5.58 -1.11
N ILE A 37 14.57 5.05 -0.62
CA ILE A 37 13.33 5.05 -1.42
C ILE A 37 12.86 6.45 -1.80
N LEU A 38 12.92 7.42 -0.90
CA LEU A 38 12.50 8.79 -1.17
C LEU A 38 13.38 9.44 -2.25
N GLU A 39 14.70 9.28 -2.13
CA GLU A 39 15.67 9.81 -3.10
C GLU A 39 15.51 9.17 -4.48
N MET A 40 15.30 7.84 -4.54
CA MET A 40 15.01 7.14 -5.78
C MET A 40 13.71 7.63 -6.45
N CYS A 41 12.66 7.78 -5.66
CA CYS A 41 11.38 8.28 -6.16
C CYS A 41 11.51 9.71 -6.70
N GLN A 42 12.27 10.57 -6.00
CA GLN A 42 12.56 11.93 -6.46
C GLN A 42 13.36 11.92 -7.77
N PHE A 43 14.43 11.13 -7.84
CA PHE A 43 15.23 10.96 -9.04
C PHE A 43 14.39 10.50 -10.25
N LEU A 44 13.52 9.51 -10.05
CA LEU A 44 12.63 9.00 -11.09
C LEU A 44 11.60 10.05 -11.54
N GLN A 45 11.08 10.84 -10.60
CA GLN A 45 10.15 11.92 -10.92
C GLN A 45 10.83 13.02 -11.73
N GLU A 46 12.01 13.46 -11.31
CA GLU A 46 12.72 14.58 -11.94
C GLU A 46 13.33 14.20 -13.30
N LYS A 47 14.09 13.10 -13.34
CA LYS A 47 14.86 12.69 -14.52
C LYS A 47 14.03 11.91 -15.54
N HIS A 48 13.20 10.98 -15.07
CA HIS A 48 12.44 10.08 -15.94
C HIS A 48 10.96 10.43 -16.04
N LYS A 49 10.56 11.60 -15.51
CA LYS A 49 9.16 12.08 -15.56
C LYS A 49 8.15 11.06 -15.07
N MET A 50 8.54 10.27 -14.04
CA MET A 50 7.64 9.35 -13.34
C MET A 50 6.71 10.16 -12.44
N ASN A 51 5.80 10.93 -13.05
CA ASN A 51 4.95 11.90 -12.36
C ASN A 51 3.64 11.32 -11.85
N HIS A 52 3.39 10.03 -12.08
CA HIS A 52 2.17 9.37 -11.65
C HIS A 52 2.46 8.15 -10.78
N LEU A 53 1.93 8.18 -9.54
CA LEU A 53 1.91 7.04 -8.64
C LEU A 53 0.62 6.25 -8.88
N ASN A 54 0.71 5.14 -9.59
CA ASN A 54 -0.46 4.31 -9.89
C ASN A 54 -0.95 3.55 -8.66
N CYS A 55 -0.02 3.05 -7.85
CA CYS A 55 -0.33 2.24 -6.68
C CYS A 55 0.84 2.25 -5.70
N LEU A 56 0.52 2.20 -4.42
CA LEU A 56 1.43 1.88 -3.34
C LEU A 56 0.74 0.84 -2.48
N THR A 57 1.41 -0.28 -2.18
CA THR A 57 0.84 -1.35 -1.37
C THR A 57 1.90 -2.08 -0.57
N GLY A 58 1.50 -2.70 0.55
CA GLY A 58 2.35 -3.57 1.34
C GLY A 58 2.26 -5.03 0.93
N VAL A 59 3.30 -5.79 1.22
CA VAL A 59 3.34 -7.25 1.08
C VAL A 59 3.95 -7.85 2.33
N ASP A 60 3.33 -8.88 2.88
CA ASP A 60 3.91 -9.75 3.90
C ASP A 60 4.36 -11.06 3.25
N ASN A 61 5.67 -11.27 3.23
CA ASN A 61 6.33 -12.43 2.64
C ASN A 61 6.59 -13.56 3.65
N LEU A 62 5.95 -13.56 4.83
CA LEU A 62 6.21 -14.51 5.92
C LEU A 62 6.30 -15.98 5.44
N THR A 63 5.50 -16.36 4.45
CA THR A 63 5.47 -17.73 3.90
C THR A 63 6.32 -17.91 2.64
N ARG A 64 6.86 -16.83 2.09
CA ARG A 64 7.69 -16.88 0.88
C ARG A 64 9.15 -17.17 1.23
N LYS A 65 9.80 -17.96 0.40
CA LYS A 65 11.23 -18.21 0.47
C LYS A 65 11.86 -17.74 -0.83
N GLY A 66 12.94 -16.97 -0.75
CA GLY A 66 13.65 -16.49 -1.92
C GLY A 66 14.85 -15.64 -1.53
N LYS A 67 15.69 -15.33 -2.53
CA LYS A 67 16.81 -14.42 -2.37
C LYS A 67 16.29 -12.98 -2.33
N HIS A 68 16.81 -12.15 -1.44
CA HIS A 68 16.43 -10.73 -1.26
C HIS A 68 14.95 -10.50 -0.90
N PHE A 69 14.30 -11.43 -0.18
CA PHE A 69 12.99 -11.20 0.38
C PHE A 69 13.09 -10.99 1.88
N GLU A 70 12.87 -9.75 2.29
CA GLU A 70 12.54 -9.46 3.67
C GLU A 70 11.06 -9.80 3.95
N ARG A 71 10.70 -9.88 5.22
CA ARG A 71 9.32 -10.17 5.59
C ARG A 71 8.35 -9.15 5.02
N PHE A 72 8.65 -7.87 5.22
CA PHE A 72 7.81 -6.80 4.71
C PHE A 72 8.44 -6.11 3.50
N GLU A 73 7.59 -5.82 2.55
CA GLU A 73 7.94 -5.14 1.32
C GLU A 73 6.88 -4.07 1.01
N VAL A 74 7.31 -2.89 0.61
CA VAL A 74 6.40 -1.87 0.06
C VAL A 74 6.65 -1.77 -1.44
N ILE A 75 5.58 -1.90 -2.21
CA ILE A 75 5.60 -1.85 -3.67
C ILE A 75 5.09 -0.48 -4.13
N TYR A 76 5.88 0.19 -4.95
CA TYR A 76 5.54 1.43 -5.61
C TYR A 76 5.42 1.18 -7.10
N GLN A 77 4.25 1.41 -7.67
CA GLN A 77 4.02 1.32 -9.10
C GLN A 77 4.01 2.73 -9.69
N LEU A 78 5.12 3.12 -10.30
CA LEU A 78 5.30 4.44 -10.90
C LEU A 78 5.04 4.40 -12.40
N TYR A 79 4.57 5.51 -12.94
CA TYR A 79 4.29 5.65 -14.35
C TYR A 79 4.65 7.05 -14.88
N SER A 80 5.30 7.09 -16.04
CA SER A 80 5.51 8.31 -16.80
C SER A 80 4.42 8.43 -17.86
N ILE A 81 3.59 9.45 -17.76
CA ILE A 81 2.55 9.74 -18.74
C ILE A 81 3.19 10.20 -20.04
N GLU A 82 4.26 10.99 -19.96
CA GLU A 82 5.00 11.54 -21.09
C GLU A 82 5.67 10.43 -21.91
N HIS A 83 6.43 9.56 -21.24
CA HIS A 83 7.17 8.47 -21.91
C HIS A 83 6.36 7.19 -22.06
N ARG A 84 5.15 7.12 -21.49
CA ARG A 84 4.25 5.93 -21.51
C ARG A 84 4.94 4.67 -21.00
N VAL A 85 5.73 4.81 -19.95
CA VAL A 85 6.53 3.72 -19.38
C VAL A 85 6.22 3.59 -17.89
N GLY A 86 6.14 2.35 -17.41
CA GLY A 86 5.96 2.02 -15.98
C GLY A 86 7.18 1.34 -15.40
N LEU A 87 7.43 1.61 -14.12
CA LEU A 87 8.44 0.94 -13.31
C LEU A 87 7.85 0.56 -11.96
N ARG A 88 8.24 -0.60 -11.44
CA ARG A 88 7.89 -1.05 -10.10
C ARG A 88 9.11 -1.04 -9.21
N LEU A 89 9.04 -0.33 -8.09
CA LEU A 89 10.01 -0.46 -7.01
C LEU A 89 9.45 -1.39 -5.93
N LYS A 90 10.29 -2.24 -5.38
CA LYS A 90 9.97 -3.18 -4.30
C LYS A 90 10.93 -2.91 -3.16
N ALA A 91 10.56 -2.05 -2.24
CA ALA A 91 11.39 -1.67 -1.11
C ALA A 91 11.32 -2.73 -0.02
N GLN A 92 12.46 -3.31 0.32
CA GLN A 92 12.59 -4.36 1.33
C GLN A 92 12.78 -3.74 2.70
N ILE A 93 11.95 -4.13 3.68
CA ILE A 93 12.00 -3.60 5.06
C ILE A 93 12.65 -4.63 5.97
N LYS A 94 13.82 -4.28 6.51
CA LYS A 94 14.66 -5.18 7.33
C LYS A 94 14.10 -5.42 8.73
N ASP A 95 13.57 -4.36 9.37
CA ASP A 95 13.01 -4.48 10.71
C ASP A 95 11.61 -5.10 10.64
N THR A 96 11.46 -6.27 11.24
CA THR A 96 10.20 -7.01 11.27
C THR A 96 9.34 -6.71 12.48
N GLU A 97 9.92 -6.17 13.54
CA GLU A 97 9.21 -5.82 14.78
C GLU A 97 8.58 -4.43 14.64
N ASN A 98 9.36 -3.46 14.16
CA ASN A 98 8.94 -2.09 13.96
C ASN A 98 9.17 -1.66 12.49
N PRO A 99 8.45 -2.26 11.53
CA PRO A 99 8.67 -1.99 10.13
C PRO A 99 8.37 -0.53 9.80
N SER A 100 9.35 0.14 9.20
CA SER A 100 9.20 1.56 8.84
C SER A 100 9.95 1.90 7.55
N ILE A 101 9.44 2.91 6.84
CA ILE A 101 10.02 3.42 5.59
C ILE A 101 9.71 4.91 5.47
N ASP A 102 10.49 5.66 4.71
CA ASP A 102 10.24 7.08 4.51
C ASP A 102 9.00 7.30 3.62
N SER A 103 8.17 8.26 4.02
CA SER A 103 6.99 8.69 3.26
C SER A 103 7.37 9.40 1.97
N ILE A 104 6.60 9.15 0.92
CA ILE A 104 6.72 9.84 -0.38
C ILE A 104 5.59 10.85 -0.62
N THR A 105 4.84 11.23 0.41
CA THR A 105 3.75 12.23 0.31
C THR A 105 4.22 13.59 -0.16
N SER A 106 5.49 13.94 0.08
CA SER A 106 6.11 15.16 -0.45
C SER A 106 6.22 15.19 -1.97
N LEU A 107 6.27 14.02 -2.62
CA LEU A 107 6.38 13.88 -4.08
C LEU A 107 5.01 13.69 -4.73
N TRP A 108 4.15 12.90 -4.10
CA TRP A 108 2.80 12.61 -4.60
C TRP A 108 1.79 12.73 -3.44
N THR A 109 0.94 13.72 -3.49
CA THR A 109 -0.11 13.93 -2.46
C THR A 109 -1.08 12.75 -2.34
N GLY A 110 -1.30 12.01 -3.42
CA GLY A 110 -2.11 10.78 -3.41
C GLY A 110 -1.52 9.63 -2.59
N ALA A 111 -0.21 9.68 -2.29
CA ALA A 111 0.45 8.69 -1.44
C ALA A 111 -0.09 8.69 0.00
N ASP A 112 -0.61 9.83 0.51
CA ASP A 112 -1.19 9.94 1.85
C ASP A 112 -2.18 8.79 2.14
N TRP A 113 -3.15 8.59 1.27
CA TRP A 113 -4.18 7.57 1.46
C TRP A 113 -3.62 6.15 1.35
N LEU A 114 -2.73 5.91 0.40
CA LEU A 114 -2.13 4.60 0.14
C LEU A 114 -1.16 4.19 1.26
N GLU A 115 -0.38 5.12 1.78
CA GLU A 115 0.52 4.88 2.92
C GLU A 115 -0.28 4.59 4.20
N ARG A 116 -1.37 5.30 4.44
CA ARG A 116 -2.28 5.04 5.56
C ARG A 116 -2.96 3.67 5.44
N GLU A 117 -3.33 3.23 4.24
CA GLU A 117 -3.85 1.89 4.00
C GLU A 117 -2.80 0.83 4.36
N VAL A 118 -1.56 0.99 3.89
CA VAL A 118 -0.46 0.07 4.22
C VAL A 118 -0.17 0.06 5.72
N PHE A 119 -0.14 1.22 6.37
CA PHE A 119 -0.01 1.31 7.82
C PHE A 119 -1.14 0.56 8.54
N ASP A 120 -2.38 0.76 8.13
CA ASP A 120 -3.54 0.15 8.77
C ASP A 120 -3.54 -1.38 8.59
N MET A 121 -3.29 -1.86 7.38
CA MET A 121 -3.39 -3.28 7.02
C MET A 121 -2.17 -4.12 7.40
N PHE A 122 -0.96 -3.55 7.38
CA PHE A 122 0.30 -4.27 7.61
C PHE A 122 1.07 -3.80 8.83
N GLY A 123 0.77 -2.60 9.36
CA GLY A 123 1.51 -1.99 10.47
C GLY A 123 2.91 -1.50 10.07
N ILE A 124 3.09 -1.14 8.80
CA ILE A 124 4.31 -0.50 8.32
C ILE A 124 4.18 1.00 8.54
N SER A 125 5.08 1.59 9.32
CA SER A 125 5.09 3.02 9.61
C SER A 125 5.75 3.81 8.49
N PHE A 126 5.20 4.99 8.17
CA PHE A 126 5.80 5.89 7.19
C PHE A 126 6.38 7.12 7.89
N ASN A 127 7.71 7.21 7.90
CA ASN A 127 8.42 8.30 8.55
C ASN A 127 8.11 9.62 7.84
N LYS A 128 7.91 10.69 8.62
CA LYS A 128 7.57 12.03 8.10
C LYS A 128 6.23 12.12 7.36
N HIS A 129 5.36 11.12 7.49
CA HIS A 129 4.00 11.21 6.98
C HIS A 129 3.22 12.29 7.76
N PRO A 130 2.49 13.20 7.10
CA PRO A 130 1.86 14.35 7.76
C PRO A 130 0.75 13.95 8.75
N ASN A 131 0.05 12.84 8.52
CA ASN A 131 -1.07 12.40 9.34
C ASN A 131 -1.28 10.87 9.25
N LEU A 132 -0.35 10.09 9.81
CA LEU A 132 -0.40 8.63 9.76
C LEU A 132 -1.45 8.08 10.74
N GLN A 133 -2.64 7.85 10.25
CA GLN A 133 -3.77 7.29 11.01
C GLN A 133 -4.44 6.15 10.22
N ARG A 134 -5.04 5.20 10.92
CA ARG A 134 -5.85 4.14 10.32
C ARG A 134 -6.98 4.74 9.47
N ILE A 135 -7.32 4.06 8.39
CA ILE A 135 -8.30 4.54 7.42
C ILE A 135 -9.43 3.54 7.15
N LEU A 136 -9.13 2.26 7.15
CA LEU A 136 -10.09 1.19 6.86
C LEU A 136 -10.64 0.55 8.12
N THR A 137 -9.79 0.40 9.16
CA THR A 137 -10.23 -0.19 10.42
C THR A 137 -10.71 0.89 11.40
N PRO A 138 -11.69 0.58 12.26
CA PRO A 138 -12.19 1.54 13.24
C PRO A 138 -11.17 1.81 14.36
N LYS A 139 -11.37 2.90 15.10
CA LYS A 139 -10.56 3.23 16.27
C LYS A 139 -10.61 2.08 17.30
N GLY A 140 -9.46 1.69 17.83
CA GLY A 140 -9.35 0.60 18.79
C GLY A 140 -9.30 -0.79 18.16
N PHE A 141 -9.28 -0.91 16.84
CA PHE A 141 -9.06 -2.19 16.18
C PHE A 141 -7.65 -2.71 16.48
N GLU A 142 -7.55 -3.95 16.96
CA GLU A 142 -6.29 -4.58 17.35
C GLU A 142 -5.67 -5.37 16.18
N GLY A 143 -4.37 -5.19 15.99
CA GLY A 143 -3.59 -5.87 14.97
C GLY A 143 -3.72 -5.28 13.56
N HIS A 144 -3.26 -6.06 12.58
CA HIS A 144 -3.17 -5.66 11.16
C HIS A 144 -3.70 -6.79 10.28
N PRO A 145 -4.88 -6.62 9.65
CA PRO A 145 -5.63 -7.72 9.04
C PRO A 145 -4.95 -8.42 7.85
N LEU A 146 -4.00 -7.77 7.17
CA LEU A 146 -3.32 -8.37 6.03
C LEU A 146 -1.97 -9.02 6.39
N ARG A 147 -1.55 -8.99 7.65
CA ARG A 147 -0.42 -9.81 8.10
C ARG A 147 -0.78 -11.29 8.05
N LYS A 148 0.18 -12.13 7.65
CA LYS A 148 -0.05 -13.58 7.45
C LYS A 148 -0.36 -14.34 8.73
N GLU A 149 0.11 -13.85 9.88
CA GLU A 149 -0.23 -14.40 11.19
C GLU A 149 -1.59 -13.95 11.71
N TYR A 150 -2.23 -12.94 11.11
CA TYR A 150 -3.54 -12.48 11.53
C TYR A 150 -4.61 -13.52 11.22
N LYS A 151 -5.33 -13.97 12.24
CA LYS A 151 -6.36 -15.01 12.09
C LYS A 151 -7.59 -14.46 11.39
N LEU A 152 -8.00 -15.08 10.29
CA LEU A 152 -9.22 -14.70 9.54
C LEU A 152 -10.50 -14.90 10.35
N ARG A 153 -10.48 -15.90 11.25
CA ARG A 153 -11.54 -16.06 12.25
C ARG A 153 -10.94 -15.68 13.60
N GLY A 154 -11.29 -14.50 14.10
CA GLY A 154 -10.81 -14.02 15.39
C GLY A 154 -11.25 -14.95 16.51
N ASP A 155 -10.35 -15.21 17.48
CA ASP A 155 -10.67 -15.97 18.70
C ASP A 155 -11.48 -15.12 19.69
N THR A 156 -11.47 -13.79 19.51
CA THR A 156 -12.22 -12.84 20.33
C THR A 156 -12.93 -11.84 19.42
N GLU A 157 -14.20 -11.55 19.74
CA GLU A 157 -14.88 -10.44 19.09
C GLU A 157 -14.13 -9.13 19.43
N TRP A 158 -13.86 -8.31 18.42
CA TRP A 158 -13.35 -6.98 18.63
C TRP A 158 -14.24 -6.18 19.58
N SER A 159 -13.65 -5.49 20.57
CA SER A 159 -14.40 -4.79 21.62
C SER A 159 -15.41 -3.75 21.10
N GLY A 160 -15.13 -3.13 19.94
CA GLY A 160 -16.04 -2.21 19.27
C GLY A 160 -17.14 -2.87 18.41
N PHE A 161 -17.17 -4.21 18.31
CA PHE A 161 -18.15 -4.91 17.46
C PHE A 161 -19.59 -4.75 17.97
N THR A 162 -19.78 -4.70 19.28
CA THR A 162 -21.07 -4.47 19.89
C THR A 162 -21.62 -3.09 19.56
N GLU A 163 -20.80 -2.04 19.69
CA GLU A 163 -21.18 -0.69 19.30
C GLU A 163 -21.50 -0.57 17.81
N LEU A 164 -20.73 -1.26 16.96
CA LEU A 164 -20.98 -1.29 15.52
C LEU A 164 -22.30 -1.98 15.20
N LYS A 165 -22.59 -3.11 15.83
CA LYS A 165 -23.89 -3.82 15.71
C LYS A 165 -25.05 -2.93 16.12
N GLU A 166 -24.93 -2.22 17.23
CA GLU A 166 -25.97 -1.30 17.71
C GLU A 166 -26.22 -0.17 16.70
N LYS A 167 -25.15 0.45 16.17
CA LYS A 167 -25.26 1.47 15.12
C LYS A 167 -25.89 0.94 13.84
N VAL A 168 -25.52 -0.26 13.40
CA VAL A 168 -26.11 -0.92 12.21
C VAL A 168 -27.61 -1.20 12.45
N ASN A 169 -27.98 -1.66 13.65
CA ASN A 169 -29.39 -1.92 13.99
C ASN A 169 -30.20 -0.62 14.07
N GLN A 170 -29.61 0.47 14.56
CA GLN A 170 -30.23 1.79 14.52
C GLN A 170 -30.44 2.27 13.08
N LEU A 171 -29.43 2.08 12.20
CA LEU A 171 -29.55 2.44 10.78
C LEU A 171 -30.58 1.62 10.03
N LYS A 172 -30.79 0.35 10.38
CA LYS A 172 -31.86 -0.49 9.81
C LYS A 172 -33.27 -0.01 10.14
N GLN A 173 -33.43 0.81 11.19
CA GLN A 173 -34.71 1.45 11.49
C GLN A 173 -35.03 2.59 10.54
N PHE A 174 -34.05 3.12 9.83
CA PHE A 174 -34.21 4.07 8.75
C PHE A 174 -34.25 3.33 7.41
N ASP A 175 -35.37 2.64 7.17
CA ASP A 175 -35.58 1.93 5.92
C ASP A 175 -35.89 2.92 4.79
N PHE A 176 -34.87 3.32 4.06
CA PHE A 176 -35.00 4.23 2.92
C PHE A 176 -35.63 3.57 1.69
N TYR A 177 -35.90 2.28 1.72
CA TYR A 177 -36.42 1.52 0.56
C TYR A 177 -37.83 0.97 0.72
N SER A 178 -38.46 1.05 1.89
CA SER A 178 -39.84 0.51 2.11
C SER A 178 -40.96 1.37 1.59
N ALA A 179 -40.70 2.48 0.91
CA ALA A 179 -41.74 3.41 0.45
C ALA A 179 -42.32 3.11 -0.94
N GLN A 180 -42.00 1.96 -1.57
CA GLN A 180 -42.46 1.68 -2.93
C GLN A 180 -43.21 0.34 -3.15
N GLU A 181 -43.60 -0.38 -2.11
CA GLU A 181 -44.47 -1.55 -2.27
C GLU A 181 -45.86 -1.30 -1.65
N GLY A 182 -46.62 -0.45 -2.28
CA GLY A 182 -47.98 -0.18 -1.80
C GLY A 182 -48.88 0.51 -2.82
N THR A 183 -49.03 -0.07 -3.99
CA THR A 183 -50.25 0.16 -4.84
C THR A 183 -50.36 -0.93 -5.89
N GLN A 184 -50.84 -2.10 -5.48
CA GLN A 184 -51.62 -2.94 -6.43
C GLN A 184 -53.07 -2.60 -6.20
N SER A 185 -53.61 -1.81 -7.13
CA SER A 185 -55.01 -1.59 -7.28
C SER A 185 -55.70 -2.90 -7.64
N ASN A 186 -56.61 -3.34 -6.80
CA ASN A 186 -57.73 -4.19 -7.23
C ASN A 186 -58.64 -3.35 -8.14
N ASP A 187 -58.81 -3.80 -9.38
CA ASP A 187 -60.06 -3.76 -10.16
C ASP A 187 -60.00 -4.86 -11.22
#